data_7695625a2b0cf35c09481dcc1cea424d
#
_entry.id   7695625a2b0cf35c09481dcc1cea424d
#
_cell.length_a   1.000
_cell.length_b   1.000
_cell.length_c   1.000
_cell.angle_alpha   90.00
_cell.angle_beta   90.00
_cell.angle_gamma   90.00
#
_symmetry.space_group_name_H-M   'P 1'
#
loop_
_entity.id
_entity.type
_entity.pdbx_description
1 polymer ?
#
loop_
_entity_poly.entity_id
_entity_poly.type
_entity_poly.pdbx_seq_one_letter_code
_entity_poly.pdbx_strand_id
1 'polypeptide(L)'
;IGMHPLKLGLDLRGGVHFLMEVDMEEAMKKMRTQLTNDFRTELRNRGIRLTGVKAENDYVLVEFKDEETRDNAKKVLESNHKDFTVVAQDIGDKYFVRATMTPAKLSEVRTNAVDQNINIIRNRVNELGVAEPLVQRQGADRLVVELPGVQDTARAKEILGATATLEFRLVDSNADVQAAAAGHVPAGTEVINDAKGYPVVVQKQVVL
;
A
#
# COMPACT_ATOMS: atom_id res chain seq x y z
N ILE A 1 47.26 -12.27 -14.17
CA ILE A 1 46.14 -11.82 -15.00
C ILE A 1 44.92 -12.51 -14.43
N GLY A 2 44.15 -11.77 -13.63
CA GLY A 2 42.89 -12.28 -13.05
C GLY A 2 41.85 -12.37 -14.17
N MET A 3 41.50 -13.58 -14.58
CA MET A 3 40.33 -13.82 -15.44
C MET A 3 39.08 -13.69 -14.56
N HIS A 4 38.27 -12.69 -14.82
CA HIS A 4 36.90 -12.66 -14.29
C HIS A 4 36.06 -13.67 -15.10
N PRO A 5 35.28 -14.55 -14.45
CA PRO A 5 34.41 -15.46 -15.16
C PRO A 5 33.40 -14.66 -16.01
N LEU A 6 33.21 -15.09 -17.25
CA LEU A 6 32.19 -14.53 -18.14
C LEU A 6 30.81 -14.75 -17.52
N LYS A 7 30.05 -13.68 -17.39
CA LYS A 7 28.65 -13.72 -16.94
C LYS A 7 27.81 -14.32 -18.05
N LEU A 8 27.37 -15.56 -17.86
CA LEU A 8 26.51 -16.27 -18.81
C LEU A 8 25.05 -15.93 -18.44
N GLY A 9 24.32 -15.33 -19.39
CA GLY A 9 22.89 -15.03 -19.22
C GLY A 9 21.99 -16.28 -19.30
N LEU A 10 20.69 -16.07 -19.23
CA LEU A 10 19.64 -17.10 -19.33
C LEU A 10 19.82 -18.06 -20.52
N ASP A 11 20.27 -17.55 -21.66
CA ASP A 11 20.41 -18.31 -22.91
C ASP A 11 21.45 -19.46 -22.81
N LEU A 12 22.41 -19.31 -21.88
CA LEU A 12 23.51 -20.30 -21.75
C LEU A 12 23.40 -21.13 -20.45
N ARG A 13 22.73 -20.63 -19.42
CA ARG A 13 22.54 -21.36 -18.15
C ARG A 13 21.17 -21.99 -18.00
N GLY A 14 20.20 -21.61 -18.86
CA GLY A 14 18.78 -21.85 -18.62
C GLY A 14 18.29 -21.04 -17.44
N GLY A 15 17.03 -21.10 -17.14
CA GLY A 15 16.45 -20.39 -16.01
C GLY A 15 15.02 -19.99 -16.28
N VAL A 16 14.50 -19.11 -15.43
CA VAL A 16 13.11 -18.66 -15.50
C VAL A 16 13.08 -17.15 -15.74
N HIS A 17 12.19 -16.75 -16.63
CA HIS A 17 11.86 -15.37 -16.92
C HIS A 17 10.40 -15.13 -16.53
N PHE A 18 10.18 -14.21 -15.59
CA PHE A 18 8.84 -13.78 -15.21
C PHE A 18 8.61 -12.34 -15.68
N LEU A 19 7.46 -12.12 -16.29
CA LEU A 19 6.87 -10.80 -16.47
C LEU A 19 5.76 -10.64 -15.42
N MET A 20 5.92 -9.69 -14.52
CA MET A 20 4.97 -9.44 -13.42
C MET A 20 4.34 -8.07 -13.59
N GLU A 21 3.09 -7.95 -13.23
CA GLU A 21 2.35 -6.70 -13.21
C GLU A 21 2.08 -6.29 -11.77
N VAL A 22 2.26 -5.00 -11.46
CA VAL A 22 1.97 -4.46 -10.13
C VAL A 22 0.49 -4.15 -10.03
N ASP A 23 -0.16 -4.62 -8.95
CA ASP A 23 -1.55 -4.30 -8.68
C ASP A 23 -1.69 -2.81 -8.30
N MET A 24 -1.93 -1.99 -9.32
CA MET A 24 -2.11 -0.56 -9.16
C MET A 24 -3.40 -0.21 -8.41
N GLU A 25 -4.44 -1.04 -8.52
CA GLU A 25 -5.70 -0.78 -7.80
C GLU A 25 -5.51 -0.92 -6.30
N GLU A 26 -4.77 -1.94 -5.86
CA GLU A 26 -4.44 -2.10 -4.44
C GLU A 26 -3.53 -0.97 -3.92
N ALA A 27 -2.55 -0.54 -4.71
CA ALA A 27 -1.70 0.61 -4.37
C ALA A 27 -2.52 1.90 -4.22
N MET A 28 -3.44 2.16 -5.16
CA MET A 28 -4.34 3.31 -5.12
C MET A 28 -5.31 3.23 -3.93
N LYS A 29 -5.83 2.06 -3.61
CA LYS A 29 -6.72 1.84 -2.47
C LYS A 29 -6.02 2.14 -1.14
N LYS A 30 -4.79 1.67 -0.95
CA LYS A 30 -3.99 1.99 0.25
C LYS A 30 -3.79 3.49 0.39
N MET A 31 -3.39 4.14 -0.68
CA MET A 31 -3.19 5.59 -0.70
C MET A 31 -4.47 6.37 -0.38
N ARG A 32 -5.63 5.97 -0.95
CA ARG A 32 -6.93 6.58 -0.64
C ARG A 32 -7.30 6.44 0.84
N THR A 33 -7.06 5.26 1.41
CA THR A 33 -7.33 5.00 2.83
C THR A 33 -6.49 5.91 3.72
N GLN A 34 -5.20 6.03 3.43
CA GLN A 34 -4.31 6.92 4.17
C GLN A 34 -4.76 8.37 4.05
N LEU A 35 -5.00 8.86 2.84
CA LEU A 35 -5.47 10.22 2.58
C LEU A 35 -6.77 10.55 3.32
N THR A 36 -7.71 9.61 3.36
CA THR A 36 -8.96 9.76 4.11
C THR A 36 -8.69 9.96 5.61
N ASN A 37 -7.74 9.23 6.18
CA ASN A 37 -7.36 9.35 7.58
C ASN A 37 -6.63 10.67 7.86
N ASP A 38 -5.76 11.07 6.94
CA ASP A 38 -5.01 12.33 7.04
C ASP A 38 -5.98 13.53 7.02
N PHE A 39 -6.91 13.57 6.09
CA PHE A 39 -7.94 14.61 6.03
C PHE A 39 -8.81 14.66 7.29
N ARG A 40 -9.25 13.49 7.79
CA ARG A 40 -10.01 13.44 9.05
C ARG A 40 -9.23 14.00 10.22
N THR A 41 -7.98 13.62 10.35
CA THR A 41 -7.11 14.04 11.45
C THR A 41 -6.80 15.53 11.37
N GLU A 42 -6.46 16.02 10.19
CA GLU A 42 -6.15 17.43 9.97
C GLU A 42 -7.36 18.34 10.25
N LEU A 43 -8.51 18.02 9.65
CA LEU A 43 -9.73 18.81 9.84
C LEU A 43 -10.18 18.80 11.31
N ARG A 44 -10.08 17.64 11.98
CA ARG A 44 -10.39 17.53 13.41
C ARG A 44 -9.47 18.41 14.26
N ASN A 45 -8.17 18.40 13.99
CA ASN A 45 -7.18 19.19 14.72
C ASN A 45 -7.43 20.69 14.56
N ARG A 46 -8.08 21.11 13.49
CA ARG A 46 -8.50 22.51 13.25
C ARG A 46 -9.94 22.82 13.69
N GLY A 47 -10.60 21.86 14.36
CA GLY A 47 -11.96 22.03 14.84
C GLY A 47 -13.03 21.98 13.75
N ILE A 48 -12.69 21.58 12.53
CA ILE A 48 -13.62 21.46 11.40
C ILE A 48 -14.26 20.08 11.41
N ARG A 49 -15.58 20.03 11.61
CA ARG A 49 -16.33 18.77 11.68
C ARG A 49 -16.81 18.36 10.29
N LEU A 50 -16.43 17.16 9.87
CA LEU A 50 -16.96 16.51 8.67
C LEU A 50 -18.12 15.57 9.05
N THR A 51 -19.07 15.37 8.13
CA THR A 51 -20.21 14.45 8.28
C THR A 51 -19.98 13.12 7.59
N GLY A 52 -19.13 13.09 6.55
CA GLY A 52 -18.80 11.87 5.82
C GLY A 52 -17.53 12.00 5.01
N VAL A 53 -16.93 10.87 4.67
CA VAL A 53 -15.83 10.80 3.70
C VAL A 53 -16.02 9.57 2.81
N LYS A 54 -15.92 9.78 1.50
CA LYS A 54 -15.89 8.73 0.48
C LYS A 54 -14.62 8.89 -0.34
N ALA A 55 -14.00 7.78 -0.69
CA ALA A 55 -12.83 7.75 -1.54
C ALA A 55 -13.10 6.84 -2.74
N GLU A 56 -12.93 7.36 -3.95
CA GLU A 56 -13.19 6.66 -5.21
C GLU A 56 -12.11 7.02 -6.23
N ASN A 57 -11.63 6.01 -6.95
CA ASN A 57 -10.63 6.16 -8.01
C ASN A 57 -9.45 7.07 -7.60
N ASP A 58 -9.39 8.30 -8.13
CA ASP A 58 -8.32 9.27 -7.94
C ASP A 58 -8.72 10.47 -7.07
N TYR A 59 -9.89 10.42 -6.41
CA TYR A 59 -10.36 11.51 -5.57
C TYR A 59 -10.92 11.05 -4.22
N VAL A 60 -10.95 11.99 -3.29
CA VAL A 60 -11.64 11.88 -1.99
C VAL A 60 -12.71 12.96 -1.92
N LEU A 61 -13.91 12.55 -1.52
CA LEU A 61 -15.05 13.42 -1.28
C LEU A 61 -15.29 13.53 0.23
N VAL A 62 -15.23 14.75 0.75
CA VAL A 62 -15.48 15.03 2.17
C VAL A 62 -16.78 15.81 2.30
N GLU A 63 -17.73 15.28 3.07
CA GLU A 63 -19.06 15.85 3.28
C GLU A 63 -19.07 16.73 4.53
N PHE A 64 -19.75 17.88 4.45
CA PHE A 64 -19.93 18.86 5.52
C PHE A 64 -21.40 19.19 5.73
N LYS A 65 -21.69 19.73 6.92
CA LYS A 65 -23.05 20.11 7.30
C LYS A 65 -23.58 21.33 6.55
N ASP A 66 -22.71 22.29 6.30
CA ASP A 66 -23.04 23.59 5.73
C ASP A 66 -21.92 24.12 4.83
N GLU A 67 -22.25 25.13 4.05
CA GLU A 67 -21.37 25.77 3.08
C GLU A 67 -20.15 26.45 3.72
N GLU A 68 -20.35 27.13 4.84
CA GLU A 68 -19.27 27.83 5.54
C GLU A 68 -18.19 26.86 6.03
N THR A 69 -18.63 25.74 6.64
CA THR A 69 -17.72 24.69 7.11
C THR A 69 -16.96 24.04 5.94
N ARG A 70 -17.66 23.79 4.80
CA ARG A 70 -17.05 23.29 3.57
C ARG A 70 -15.96 24.23 3.04
N ASP A 71 -16.25 25.53 2.97
CA ASP A 71 -15.32 26.53 2.42
C ASP A 71 -14.09 26.71 3.32
N ASN A 72 -14.27 26.66 4.62
CA ASN A 72 -13.16 26.64 5.58
C ASN A 72 -12.29 25.39 5.40
N ALA A 73 -12.90 24.21 5.27
CA ALA A 73 -12.19 22.96 5.00
C ALA A 73 -11.43 23.00 3.67
N LYS A 74 -12.06 23.53 2.61
CA LYS A 74 -11.45 23.69 1.29
C LYS A 74 -10.14 24.50 1.40
N LYS A 75 -10.17 25.67 2.07
CA LYS A 75 -8.97 26.53 2.23
C LYS A 75 -7.85 25.80 2.94
N VAL A 76 -8.17 25.03 3.99
CA VAL A 76 -7.20 24.24 4.76
C VAL A 76 -6.57 23.17 3.88
N LEU A 77 -7.40 22.35 3.22
CA LEU A 77 -6.91 21.25 2.39
C LEU A 77 -6.13 21.76 1.17
N GLU A 78 -6.59 22.83 0.52
CA GLU A 78 -5.90 23.45 -0.64
C GLU A 78 -4.53 24.03 -0.25
N SER A 79 -4.39 24.56 0.95
CA SER A 79 -3.11 25.12 1.41
C SER A 79 -2.08 24.04 1.74
N ASN A 80 -2.50 22.91 2.31
CA ASN A 80 -1.61 21.89 2.86
C ASN A 80 -1.38 20.69 1.93
N HIS A 81 -2.27 20.48 0.96
CA HIS A 81 -2.20 19.34 0.03
C HIS A 81 -2.04 19.80 -1.42
N LYS A 82 -0.88 20.34 -1.76
CA LYS A 82 -0.56 20.87 -3.11
C LYS A 82 -0.56 19.78 -4.20
N ASP A 83 -0.45 18.54 -3.81
CA ASP A 83 -0.51 17.37 -4.70
C ASP A 83 -1.94 17.02 -5.14
N PHE A 84 -2.92 17.79 -4.66
CA PHE A 84 -4.34 17.60 -4.98
C PHE A 84 -4.96 18.89 -5.52
N THR A 85 -5.85 18.73 -6.49
CA THR A 85 -6.78 19.79 -6.89
C THR A 85 -7.98 19.72 -5.98
N VAL A 86 -8.18 20.75 -5.16
CA VAL A 86 -9.24 20.81 -4.15
C VAL A 86 -10.33 21.77 -4.60
N VAL A 87 -11.54 21.26 -4.80
CA VAL A 87 -12.70 22.05 -5.28
C VAL A 87 -13.91 21.84 -4.38
N ALA A 88 -14.73 22.89 -4.23
CA ALA A 88 -16.04 22.75 -3.64
C ALA A 88 -16.99 22.10 -4.65
N GLN A 89 -17.80 21.16 -4.20
CA GLN A 89 -18.78 20.47 -5.02
C GLN A 89 -20.06 20.25 -4.20
N ASP A 90 -21.18 20.74 -4.71
CA ASP A 90 -22.48 20.52 -4.08
C ASP A 90 -23.22 19.43 -4.88
N ILE A 91 -23.83 18.50 -4.15
CA ILE A 91 -24.60 17.40 -4.74
C ILE A 91 -25.98 17.38 -4.04
N GLY A 92 -27.02 17.87 -4.70
CA GLY A 92 -28.30 18.13 -4.07
C GLY A 92 -28.15 19.16 -2.94
N ASP A 93 -28.67 18.84 -1.77
CA ASP A 93 -28.60 19.70 -0.57
C ASP A 93 -27.38 19.41 0.32
N LYS A 94 -26.36 18.78 -0.23
CA LYS A 94 -25.16 18.38 0.52
C LYS A 94 -23.92 19.09 0.02
N TYR A 95 -23.07 19.49 0.94
CA TYR A 95 -21.86 20.28 0.73
C TYR A 95 -20.61 19.39 0.78
N PHE A 96 -19.86 19.37 -0.29
CA PHE A 96 -18.63 18.53 -0.39
C PHE A 96 -17.40 19.35 -0.76
N VAL A 97 -16.28 18.89 -0.27
CA VAL A 97 -14.96 19.18 -0.85
C VAL A 97 -14.50 17.93 -1.60
N ARG A 98 -14.18 18.09 -2.87
CA ARG A 98 -13.55 17.08 -3.70
C ARG A 98 -12.06 17.38 -3.81
N ALA A 99 -11.23 16.44 -3.39
CA ALA A 99 -9.79 16.48 -3.55
C ALA A 99 -9.37 15.41 -4.57
N THR A 100 -8.93 15.82 -5.75
CA THR A 100 -8.49 14.93 -6.84
C THR A 100 -6.98 14.98 -6.93
N MET A 101 -6.33 13.83 -7.06
CA MET A 101 -4.88 13.77 -7.27
C MET A 101 -4.48 14.50 -8.54
N THR A 102 -3.39 15.28 -8.44
CA THR A 102 -2.79 15.84 -9.66
C THR A 102 -2.17 14.73 -10.51
N PRO A 103 -2.02 14.92 -11.85
CA PRO A 103 -1.34 13.94 -12.69
C PRO A 103 0.08 13.61 -12.22
N ALA A 104 0.78 14.60 -11.66
CA ALA A 104 2.12 14.42 -11.09
C ALA A 104 2.08 13.47 -9.88
N LYS A 105 1.12 13.68 -8.95
CA LYS A 105 0.95 12.81 -7.78
C LYS A 105 0.55 11.40 -8.18
N LEU A 106 -0.34 11.26 -9.14
CA LEU A 106 -0.73 9.96 -9.66
C LEU A 106 0.46 9.19 -10.26
N SER A 107 1.31 9.89 -11.02
CA SER A 107 2.54 9.31 -11.59
C SER A 107 3.54 8.92 -10.51
N GLU A 108 3.71 9.76 -9.49
CA GLU A 108 4.56 9.46 -8.31
C GLU A 108 4.09 8.21 -7.58
N VAL A 109 2.79 8.10 -7.27
CA VAL A 109 2.22 6.93 -6.59
C VAL A 109 2.48 5.65 -7.37
N ARG A 110 2.26 5.69 -8.70
CA ARG A 110 2.55 4.54 -9.58
C ARG A 110 4.02 4.16 -9.57
N THR A 111 4.89 5.16 -9.68
CA THR A 111 6.34 4.95 -9.66
C THR A 111 6.79 4.31 -8.34
N ASN A 112 6.35 4.86 -7.23
CA ASN A 112 6.68 4.36 -5.89
C ASN A 112 6.16 2.93 -5.68
N ALA A 113 4.95 2.61 -6.16
CA ALA A 113 4.40 1.27 -6.09
C ALA A 113 5.26 0.25 -6.84
N VAL A 114 5.72 0.57 -8.05
CA VAL A 114 6.60 -0.31 -8.84
C VAL A 114 7.96 -0.46 -8.15
N ASP A 115 8.58 0.63 -7.70
CA ASP A 115 9.90 0.60 -7.05
C ASP A 115 9.86 -0.20 -5.73
N GLN A 116 8.79 -0.05 -4.96
CA GLN A 116 8.58 -0.84 -3.75
C GLN A 116 8.45 -2.34 -4.08
N ASN A 117 7.69 -2.70 -5.10
CA ASN A 117 7.55 -4.09 -5.54
C ASN A 117 8.88 -4.66 -6.05
N ILE A 118 9.68 -3.88 -6.79
CA ILE A 118 11.03 -4.28 -7.23
C ILE A 118 11.90 -4.63 -6.02
N ASN A 119 11.89 -3.81 -4.97
CA ASN A 119 12.67 -4.07 -3.76
C ASN A 119 12.19 -5.32 -3.01
N ILE A 120 10.87 -5.52 -2.91
CA ILE A 120 10.29 -6.73 -2.31
C ILE A 120 10.73 -7.96 -3.10
N ILE A 121 10.62 -7.95 -4.42
CA ILE A 121 11.01 -9.07 -5.27
C ILE A 121 12.52 -9.34 -5.18
N ARG A 122 13.36 -8.32 -5.17
CA ARG A 122 14.82 -8.49 -4.99
C ARG A 122 15.15 -9.21 -3.68
N ASN A 123 14.51 -8.81 -2.59
CA ASN A 123 14.73 -9.47 -1.29
C ASN A 123 14.33 -10.94 -1.34
N ARG A 124 13.19 -11.28 -1.92
CA ARG A 124 12.72 -12.66 -2.07
C ARG A 124 13.62 -13.51 -2.96
N VAL A 125 14.10 -12.92 -4.05
CA VAL A 125 15.04 -13.60 -4.96
C VAL A 125 16.37 -13.88 -4.27
N ASN A 126 16.84 -12.96 -3.42
CA ASN A 126 18.04 -13.17 -2.61
C ASN A 126 17.85 -14.34 -1.61
N GLU A 127 16.66 -14.49 -1.02
CA GLU A 127 16.33 -15.62 -0.15
C GLU A 127 16.34 -16.97 -0.89
N LEU A 128 16.06 -16.96 -2.19
CA LEU A 128 16.20 -18.15 -3.06
C LEU A 128 17.67 -18.58 -3.29
N GLY A 129 18.63 -17.74 -2.93
CA GLY A 129 20.04 -17.99 -3.17
C GLY A 129 20.43 -18.02 -4.67
N VAL A 130 19.64 -17.39 -5.53
CA VAL A 130 19.91 -17.31 -6.97
C VAL A 130 21.11 -16.42 -7.21
N ALA A 131 22.09 -16.93 -7.95
CA ALA A 131 23.26 -16.15 -8.32
C ALA A 131 22.90 -15.18 -9.46
N GLU A 132 23.19 -13.89 -9.26
CA GLU A 132 23.04 -12.83 -10.26
C GLU A 132 21.62 -12.70 -10.86
N PRO A 133 20.57 -12.57 -10.02
CA PRO A 133 19.22 -12.37 -10.52
C PRO A 133 19.08 -10.97 -11.13
N LEU A 134 18.27 -10.85 -12.17
CA LEU A 134 17.88 -9.55 -12.73
C LEU A 134 16.46 -9.22 -12.29
N VAL A 135 16.27 -8.06 -11.66
CA VAL A 135 14.96 -7.49 -11.35
C VAL A 135 14.93 -6.05 -11.80
N GLN A 136 14.14 -5.76 -12.81
CA GLN A 136 14.07 -4.42 -13.40
C GLN A 136 12.66 -4.03 -13.82
N ARG A 137 12.41 -2.73 -13.88
CA ARG A 137 11.15 -2.18 -14.39
C ARG A 137 11.02 -2.40 -15.89
N GLN A 138 9.81 -2.72 -16.34
CA GLN A 138 9.44 -2.76 -17.75
C GLN A 138 8.13 -1.97 -17.98
N GLY A 139 8.25 -0.79 -18.56
CA GLY A 139 7.10 0.09 -18.77
C GLY A 139 6.62 0.78 -17.49
N ALA A 140 5.33 1.07 -17.41
CA ALA A 140 4.74 1.89 -16.35
C ALA A 140 4.41 1.10 -15.06
N ASP A 141 4.00 -0.14 -15.20
CA ASP A 141 3.37 -0.96 -14.14
C ASP A 141 3.88 -2.40 -14.07
N ARG A 142 4.89 -2.76 -14.89
CA ARG A 142 5.43 -4.11 -14.95
C ARG A 142 6.89 -4.18 -14.51
N LEU A 143 7.29 -5.36 -14.13
CA LEU A 143 8.68 -5.70 -13.83
C LEU A 143 9.06 -7.05 -14.44
N VAL A 144 10.31 -7.16 -14.83
CA VAL A 144 10.92 -8.39 -15.33
C VAL A 144 11.79 -8.97 -14.23
N VAL A 145 11.67 -10.27 -14.00
CA VAL A 145 12.50 -11.05 -13.07
C VAL A 145 13.14 -12.19 -13.83
N GLU A 146 14.46 -12.20 -13.89
CA GLU A 146 15.23 -13.29 -14.49
C GLU A 146 16.02 -14.02 -13.41
N LEU A 147 15.85 -15.33 -13.37
CA LEU A 147 16.45 -16.22 -12.38
C LEU A 147 17.32 -17.27 -13.08
N PRO A 148 18.59 -16.94 -13.37
CA PRO A 148 19.49 -17.88 -14.04
C PRO A 148 19.72 -19.13 -13.19
N GLY A 149 19.70 -20.31 -13.85
CA GLY A 149 19.95 -21.60 -13.20
C GLY A 149 18.84 -22.18 -12.36
N VAL A 150 17.71 -21.47 -12.23
CA VAL A 150 16.51 -21.97 -11.52
C VAL A 150 15.77 -22.94 -12.43
N GLN A 151 15.61 -24.20 -11.96
CA GLN A 151 14.86 -25.24 -12.69
C GLN A 151 13.45 -25.45 -12.13
N ASP A 152 13.27 -25.25 -10.83
CA ASP A 152 11.95 -25.37 -10.18
C ASP A 152 11.16 -24.05 -10.31
N THR A 153 10.43 -23.95 -11.42
CA THR A 153 9.59 -22.80 -11.72
C THR A 153 8.41 -22.66 -10.78
N ALA A 154 7.87 -23.78 -10.25
CA ALA A 154 6.73 -23.77 -9.34
C ALA A 154 7.11 -23.17 -7.98
N ARG A 155 8.24 -23.59 -7.42
CA ARG A 155 8.78 -23.02 -6.18
C ARG A 155 9.16 -21.56 -6.33
N ALA A 156 9.79 -21.18 -7.46
CA ALA A 156 10.10 -19.78 -7.72
C ALA A 156 8.83 -18.91 -7.78
N LYS A 157 7.78 -19.40 -8.46
CA LYS A 157 6.48 -18.73 -8.53
C LYS A 157 5.81 -18.60 -7.16
N GLU A 158 5.88 -19.63 -6.33
CA GLU A 158 5.33 -19.61 -4.96
C GLU A 158 6.01 -18.53 -4.12
N ILE A 159 7.34 -18.48 -4.09
CA ILE A 159 8.10 -17.50 -3.32
C ILE A 159 7.90 -16.07 -3.83
N LEU A 160 7.92 -15.87 -5.14
CA LEU A 160 7.68 -14.55 -5.73
C LEU A 160 6.22 -14.08 -5.54
N GLY A 161 5.27 -15.02 -5.59
CA GLY A 161 3.85 -14.74 -5.46
C GLY A 161 3.35 -14.62 -4.01
N ALA A 162 4.17 -14.99 -3.02
CA ALA A 162 3.77 -14.86 -1.62
C ALA A 162 3.52 -13.39 -1.26
N THR A 163 2.31 -13.07 -0.86
CA THR A 163 1.96 -11.73 -0.38
C THR A 163 2.26 -11.63 1.11
N ALA A 164 3.49 -11.24 1.45
CA ALA A 164 3.84 -10.87 2.83
C ALA A 164 3.99 -9.35 2.89
N THR A 165 3.11 -8.69 3.60
CA THR A 165 3.25 -7.27 3.95
C THR A 165 3.70 -7.20 5.39
N LEU A 166 4.81 -6.48 5.66
CA LEU A 166 5.21 -6.17 7.03
C LEU A 166 4.28 -5.05 7.53
N GLU A 167 3.54 -5.36 8.56
CA GLU A 167 2.66 -4.40 9.22
C GLU A 167 3.04 -4.34 10.70
N PHE A 168 3.17 -3.13 11.23
CA PHE A 168 3.34 -2.91 12.66
C PHE A 168 1.98 -2.56 13.27
N ARG A 169 1.54 -3.38 14.21
CA ARG A 169 0.27 -3.21 14.89
C ARG A 169 0.48 -3.23 16.39
N LEU A 170 -0.25 -2.39 17.11
CA LEU A 170 -0.18 -2.38 18.57
C LEU A 170 -0.87 -3.62 19.13
N VAL A 171 -0.19 -4.28 20.07
CA VAL A 171 -0.79 -5.36 20.86
C VAL A 171 -1.73 -4.74 21.88
N ASP A 172 -2.94 -5.26 21.97
CA ASP A 172 -3.87 -4.90 23.04
C ASP A 172 -3.59 -5.77 24.28
N SER A 173 -2.76 -5.25 25.18
CA SER A 173 -2.37 -5.93 26.40
C SER A 173 -3.49 -6.05 27.43
N ASN A 174 -4.60 -5.32 27.24
CA ASN A 174 -5.76 -5.36 28.14
C ASN A 174 -6.85 -6.34 27.66
N ALA A 175 -6.73 -6.86 26.45
CA ALA A 175 -7.70 -7.79 25.89
C ALA A 175 -7.58 -9.18 26.53
N ASP A 176 -8.73 -9.80 26.83
CA ASP A 176 -8.77 -11.21 27.19
C ASP A 176 -8.51 -12.07 25.94
N VAL A 177 -7.28 -12.58 25.83
CA VAL A 177 -6.82 -13.39 24.71
C VAL A 177 -7.63 -14.68 24.57
N GLN A 178 -8.08 -15.30 25.67
CA GLN A 178 -8.85 -16.53 25.63
C GLN A 178 -10.26 -16.28 25.12
N ALA A 179 -10.91 -15.23 25.60
CA ALA A 179 -12.22 -14.82 25.11
C ALA A 179 -12.17 -14.41 23.65
N ALA A 180 -11.11 -13.70 23.22
CA ALA A 180 -10.91 -13.30 21.83
C ALA A 180 -10.68 -14.49 20.91
N ALA A 181 -9.89 -15.47 21.31
CA ALA A 181 -9.69 -16.72 20.58
C ALA A 181 -10.97 -17.57 20.48
N ALA A 182 -11.88 -17.45 21.46
CA ALA A 182 -13.21 -18.06 21.43
C ALA A 182 -14.25 -17.30 20.59
N GLY A 183 -13.84 -16.20 19.91
CA GLY A 183 -14.70 -15.42 19.03
C GLY A 183 -15.23 -14.10 19.61
N HIS A 184 -14.90 -13.76 20.86
CA HIS A 184 -15.28 -12.50 21.50
C HIS A 184 -14.20 -11.44 21.31
N VAL A 185 -13.99 -11.02 20.05
CA VAL A 185 -12.94 -10.06 19.68
C VAL A 185 -13.40 -8.64 20.01
N PRO A 186 -12.62 -7.84 20.79
CA PRO A 186 -12.98 -6.46 21.08
C PRO A 186 -13.06 -5.60 19.79
N ALA A 187 -13.93 -4.60 19.80
CA ALA A 187 -14.09 -3.71 18.66
C ALA A 187 -12.78 -3.00 18.30
N GLY A 188 -12.43 -2.99 17.01
CA GLY A 188 -11.19 -2.37 16.52
C GLY A 188 -9.94 -3.23 16.66
N THR A 189 -10.07 -4.47 17.16
CA THR A 189 -8.97 -5.44 17.26
C THR A 189 -9.20 -6.67 16.39
N GLU A 190 -8.17 -7.49 16.24
CA GLU A 190 -8.22 -8.81 15.64
C GLU A 190 -7.25 -9.77 16.34
N VAL A 191 -7.50 -11.07 16.19
CA VAL A 191 -6.62 -12.12 16.74
C VAL A 191 -5.71 -12.60 15.62
N ILE A 192 -4.41 -12.57 15.87
CA ILE A 192 -3.37 -13.18 15.03
C ILE A 192 -2.60 -14.20 15.85
N ASN A 193 -1.93 -15.14 15.18
CA ASN A 193 -1.05 -16.08 15.87
C ASN A 193 0.41 -15.60 15.76
N ASP A 194 1.15 -15.69 16.87
CA ASP A 194 2.59 -15.48 16.86
C ASP A 194 3.33 -16.60 16.12
N ALA A 195 4.66 -16.48 15.99
CA ALA A 195 5.49 -17.49 15.34
C ALA A 195 5.48 -18.86 16.02
N LYS A 196 5.00 -18.94 17.25
CA LYS A 196 4.85 -20.19 18.03
C LYS A 196 3.42 -20.73 17.99
N GLY A 197 2.51 -20.03 17.29
CA GLY A 197 1.11 -20.41 17.18
C GLY A 197 0.22 -19.92 18.33
N TYR A 198 0.71 -19.08 19.24
CA TYR A 198 -0.10 -18.52 20.32
C TYR A 198 -0.94 -17.33 19.83
N PRO A 199 -2.21 -17.24 20.24
CA PRO A 199 -3.06 -16.13 19.87
C PRO A 199 -2.61 -14.83 20.54
N VAL A 200 -2.59 -13.74 19.79
CA VAL A 200 -2.29 -12.39 20.25
C VAL A 200 -3.38 -11.45 19.72
N VAL A 201 -3.91 -10.60 20.57
CA VAL A 201 -4.88 -9.58 20.16
C VAL A 201 -4.14 -8.32 19.77
N VAL A 202 -4.37 -7.84 18.53
CA VAL A 202 -3.73 -6.64 17.99
C VAL A 202 -4.78 -5.66 17.47
N GLN A 203 -4.44 -4.39 17.46
CA GLN A 203 -5.29 -3.37 16.85
C GLN A 203 -5.33 -3.56 15.33
N LYS A 204 -6.50 -3.38 14.71
CA LYS A 204 -6.65 -3.41 13.24
C LYS A 204 -5.92 -2.27 12.56
N GLN A 205 -5.70 -1.17 13.29
CA GLN A 205 -4.96 -0.03 12.78
C GLN A 205 -3.47 -0.39 12.65
N VAL A 206 -2.95 -0.26 11.43
CA VAL A 206 -1.52 -0.38 11.13
C VAL A 206 -0.84 0.92 11.55
N VAL A 207 0.28 0.81 12.28
CA VAL A 207 1.04 1.97 12.78
C VAL A 207 2.09 2.41 11.75
N LEU A 208 2.61 1.45 10.97
CA LEU A 208 3.59 1.63 9.88
C LEU A 208 3.33 0.62 8.77
#